data_81c7d4070908071e14100a5b54bc7ba4
#
_entry.id   81c7d4070908071e14100a5b54bc7ba4
#
_cell.length_a   1.000
_cell.length_b   1.000
_cell.length_c   1.000
_cell.angle_alpha   90.00
_cell.angle_beta   90.00
_cell.angle_gamma   90.00
#
_symmetry.space_group_name_H-M   'P 1'
#
loop_
_entity.id
_entity.type
_entity.pdbx_description
1 polymer ?
#
loop_
_entity_poly.entity_id
_entity_poly.type
_entity_poly.pdbx_seq_one_letter_code
_entity_poly.pdbx_strand_id
1 'polypeptide(L)'
;MAHRRMIIRERLTAIIGSAILFALVATSYWYSIQTQVAGLKYVPSEMSPDFLARNVSLTDFTPEGTPKLLAYADDVRHFSDERMRAERIQVISLDPNSAPAFAQADEGWSNDGLETIDLTGHVLVHRRQYQDQPPMTFTTEHLTGWLDTQRFKTDSPVKITRGADETSSQNGLLYDNVTRVLELYGGVESVFHPQSFRKADSAAPAEAVQTVQTTATAESETSAETARRE
;
A
#
# COMPACT_ATOMS: atom_id res chain seq x y z
N MET A 1 8.01 36.02 81.16
CA MET A 1 6.76 35.57 80.52
C MET A 1 6.65 35.95 79.02
N ALA A 2 7.39 36.95 78.50
CA ALA A 2 7.36 37.36 77.10
C ALA A 2 7.88 36.35 76.11
N HIS A 3 8.97 35.65 76.45
CA HIS A 3 9.64 34.70 75.54
C HIS A 3 8.77 33.46 75.17
N ARG A 4 7.96 32.99 76.12
CA ARG A 4 7.08 31.83 75.90
C ARG A 4 5.88 32.18 74.98
N ARG A 5 5.44 33.42 74.96
CA ARG A 5 4.39 33.91 74.04
C ARG A 5 4.88 34.10 72.61
N MET A 6 6.15 34.41 72.42
CA MET A 6 6.76 34.58 71.10
C MET A 6 6.93 33.24 70.38
N ILE A 7 7.40 32.22 71.08
CA ILE A 7 7.54 30.85 70.55
C ILE A 7 6.20 30.24 70.17
N ILE A 8 5.14 30.50 70.94
CA ILE A 8 3.78 30.01 70.67
C ILE A 8 3.21 30.68 69.39
N ARG A 9 3.46 31.97 69.19
CA ARG A 9 3.01 32.72 68.00
C ARG A 9 3.75 32.25 66.75
N GLU A 10 5.05 32.00 66.80
CA GLU A 10 5.81 31.46 65.65
C GLU A 10 5.35 30.03 65.30
N ARG A 11 5.12 29.19 66.25
CA ARG A 11 4.58 27.84 66.00
C ARG A 11 3.16 27.90 65.43
N LEU A 12 2.32 28.81 65.93
CA LEU A 12 0.95 28.97 65.45
C LEU A 12 0.93 29.49 64.02
N THR A 13 1.75 30.47 63.64
CA THR A 13 1.86 30.94 62.26
C THR A 13 2.39 29.88 61.32
N ALA A 14 3.35 29.07 61.73
CA ALA A 14 3.87 27.93 60.95
C ALA A 14 2.76 26.86 60.70
N ILE A 15 1.98 26.54 61.76
CA ILE A 15 0.87 25.58 61.64
C ILE A 15 -0.24 26.12 60.74
N ILE A 16 -0.60 27.41 60.87
CA ILE A 16 -1.61 28.02 59.99
C ILE A 16 -1.14 28.06 58.55
N GLY A 17 0.12 28.46 58.32
CA GLY A 17 0.72 28.45 56.97
C GLY A 17 0.75 27.07 56.34
N SER A 18 1.13 26.04 57.09
CA SER A 18 1.12 24.66 56.64
C SER A 18 -0.31 24.16 56.34
N ALA A 19 -1.28 24.52 57.16
CA ALA A 19 -2.70 24.14 56.96
C ALA A 19 -3.26 24.78 55.67
N ILE A 20 -2.94 26.05 55.42
CA ILE A 20 -3.34 26.75 54.19
C ILE A 20 -2.71 26.09 52.96
N LEU A 21 -1.44 25.78 53.04
CA LEU A 21 -0.72 25.13 51.92
C LEU A 21 -1.29 23.73 51.64
N PHE A 22 -1.58 22.99 52.67
CA PHE A 22 -2.26 21.67 52.55
C PHE A 22 -3.65 21.77 51.95
N ALA A 23 -4.42 22.76 52.35
CA ALA A 23 -5.75 23.03 51.79
C ALA A 23 -5.68 23.38 50.30
N LEU A 24 -4.69 24.18 49.88
CA LEU A 24 -4.48 24.52 48.49
C LEU A 24 -4.08 23.30 47.64
N VAL A 25 -3.18 22.46 48.14
CA VAL A 25 -2.79 21.22 47.49
C VAL A 25 -3.97 20.25 47.38
N ALA A 26 -4.73 20.09 48.46
CA ALA A 26 -5.92 19.24 48.48
C ALA A 26 -6.99 19.73 47.48
N THR A 27 -7.21 21.04 47.42
CA THR A 27 -8.16 21.65 46.46
C THR A 27 -7.70 21.49 45.05
N SER A 28 -6.40 21.71 44.77
CA SER A 28 -5.81 21.52 43.45
C SER A 28 -5.91 20.05 43.01
N TYR A 29 -5.62 19.13 43.89
CA TYR A 29 -5.73 17.70 43.62
C TYR A 29 -7.20 17.29 43.35
N TRP A 30 -8.14 17.79 44.18
CA TRP A 30 -9.57 17.56 43.98
C TRP A 30 -10.05 18.10 42.65
N TYR A 31 -9.65 19.32 42.29
CA TYR A 31 -9.95 19.93 40.99
C TYR A 31 -9.37 19.13 39.83
N SER A 32 -8.12 18.66 39.97
CA SER A 32 -7.47 17.82 38.97
C SER A 32 -8.21 16.50 38.71
N ILE A 33 -8.73 15.86 39.74
CA ILE A 33 -9.56 14.64 39.61
C ILE A 33 -10.90 14.95 38.94
N GLN A 34 -11.50 16.07 39.28
CA GLN A 34 -12.82 16.42 38.79
C GLN A 34 -12.81 16.95 37.36
N THR A 35 -11.68 17.52 36.93
CA THR A 35 -11.45 17.95 35.55
C THR A 35 -10.91 16.83 34.66
N GLN A 36 -10.57 15.66 35.17
CA GLN A 36 -10.39 14.48 34.33
C GLN A 36 -11.75 14.07 33.81
N VAL A 37 -12.17 14.73 32.73
CA VAL A 37 -13.40 14.37 32.01
C VAL A 37 -13.17 12.96 31.46
N ALA A 38 -13.72 11.96 32.20
CA ALA A 38 -13.65 10.54 31.86
C ALA A 38 -14.24 10.20 30.47
N GLY A 39 -14.89 11.19 29.82
CA GLY A 39 -15.46 11.09 28.49
C GLY A 39 -14.57 11.64 27.36
N LEU A 40 -13.41 12.27 27.66
CA LEU A 40 -12.49 12.79 26.64
C LEU A 40 -11.24 11.92 26.45
N LYS A 41 -11.18 10.75 27.02
CA LYS A 41 -10.24 9.75 26.53
C LYS A 41 -10.82 9.24 25.21
N TYR A 42 -10.58 9.99 24.13
CA TYR A 42 -10.75 9.49 22.78
C TYR A 42 -9.87 8.25 22.70
N VAL A 43 -10.47 7.10 22.84
CA VAL A 43 -9.86 5.83 22.46
C VAL A 43 -10.18 5.73 20.98
N PRO A 44 -9.21 5.95 20.08
CA PRO A 44 -9.44 5.73 18.66
C PRO A 44 -9.98 4.31 18.52
N SER A 45 -11.15 4.15 17.95
CA SER A 45 -11.55 2.84 17.46
C SER A 45 -10.50 2.44 16.43
N GLU A 46 -10.05 1.20 16.43
CA GLU A 46 -9.10 0.66 15.44
C GLU A 46 -9.55 0.93 13.99
N MET A 47 -10.84 1.23 13.81
CA MET A 47 -11.45 1.58 12.52
C MET A 47 -11.64 3.09 12.31
N SER A 48 -11.22 3.94 13.26
CA SER A 48 -11.36 5.40 13.13
C SER A 48 -10.07 6.00 12.58
N PRO A 49 -10.13 6.75 11.46
CA PRO A 49 -8.95 7.43 10.95
C PRO A 49 -8.51 8.51 11.95
N ASP A 50 -7.23 8.60 12.21
CA ASP A 50 -6.60 9.67 13.00
C ASP A 50 -6.27 10.91 12.15
N PHE A 51 -6.15 10.71 10.85
CA PHE A 51 -5.94 11.77 9.87
C PHE A 51 -6.78 11.55 8.62
N LEU A 52 -7.33 12.65 8.07
CA LEU A 52 -8.09 12.65 6.83
C LEU A 52 -7.64 13.83 5.97
N ALA A 53 -7.32 13.57 4.70
CA ALA A 53 -7.01 14.58 3.71
C ALA A 53 -7.87 14.38 2.46
N ARG A 54 -8.25 15.48 1.81
CA ARG A 54 -9.02 15.47 0.56
C ARG A 54 -8.26 16.16 -0.56
N ASN A 55 -8.49 15.66 -1.78
CA ASN A 55 -7.82 16.17 -2.99
C ASN A 55 -6.29 16.22 -2.79
N VAL A 56 -5.72 15.09 -2.42
CA VAL A 56 -4.30 14.95 -2.13
C VAL A 56 -3.51 14.86 -3.42
N SER A 57 -2.42 15.62 -3.48
CA SER A 57 -1.40 15.51 -4.53
C SER A 57 -0.06 15.31 -3.84
N LEU A 58 0.61 14.22 -4.17
CA LEU A 58 1.93 13.86 -3.70
C LEU A 58 2.91 13.87 -4.87
N THR A 59 4.07 14.46 -4.68
CA THR A 59 5.19 14.37 -5.62
C THR A 59 6.40 13.81 -4.90
N ASP A 60 6.92 12.70 -5.40
CA ASP A 60 8.18 12.13 -4.96
C ASP A 60 9.31 12.55 -5.92
N PHE A 61 10.49 12.84 -5.37
CA PHE A 61 11.63 13.33 -6.11
C PHE A 61 12.82 12.39 -5.96
N THR A 62 13.65 12.33 -6.99
CA THR A 62 14.97 11.71 -6.89
C THR A 62 15.88 12.54 -5.97
N PRO A 63 16.99 11.98 -5.47
CA PRO A 63 17.98 12.75 -4.70
C PRO A 63 18.51 13.99 -5.42
N GLU A 64 18.47 14.00 -6.77
CA GLU A 64 18.88 15.11 -7.61
C GLU A 64 17.79 16.16 -7.81
N GLY A 65 16.61 15.96 -7.21
CA GLY A 65 15.49 16.90 -7.27
C GLY A 65 14.61 16.79 -8.53
N THR A 66 14.73 15.72 -9.30
CA THR A 66 13.87 15.45 -10.46
C THR A 66 12.59 14.72 -10.00
N PRO A 67 11.39 15.12 -10.45
CA PRO A 67 10.17 14.39 -10.13
C PRO A 67 10.25 12.94 -10.61
N LYS A 68 10.03 12.00 -9.71
CA LYS A 68 10.06 10.55 -9.96
C LYS A 68 8.66 9.96 -10.04
N LEU A 69 7.74 10.46 -9.20
CA LEU A 69 6.39 9.96 -9.10
C LEU A 69 5.44 11.07 -8.72
N LEU A 70 4.26 11.06 -9.33
CA LEU A 70 3.12 11.88 -8.95
C LEU A 70 1.98 10.95 -8.54
N ALA A 71 1.35 11.21 -7.41
CA ALA A 71 0.17 10.49 -6.98
C ALA A 71 -0.96 11.49 -6.66
N TYR A 72 -2.17 11.14 -7.03
CA TYR A 72 -3.39 11.89 -6.76
C TYR A 72 -4.40 10.96 -6.11
N ALA A 73 -5.15 11.47 -5.13
CA ALA A 73 -6.27 10.77 -4.53
C ALA A 73 -7.32 11.77 -4.06
N ASP A 74 -8.59 11.40 -4.16
CA ASP A 74 -9.69 12.29 -3.75
C ASP A 74 -9.86 12.34 -2.23
N ASP A 75 -9.73 11.19 -1.57
CA ASP A 75 -9.85 11.05 -0.10
C ASP A 75 -8.73 10.12 0.37
N VAL A 76 -7.96 10.55 1.34
CA VAL A 76 -6.91 9.75 1.97
C VAL A 76 -7.16 9.71 3.46
N ARG A 77 -7.19 8.53 4.03
CA ARG A 77 -7.38 8.26 5.46
C ARG A 77 -6.17 7.49 5.99
N HIS A 78 -5.63 8.00 7.06
CA HIS A 78 -4.58 7.33 7.82
C HIS A 78 -5.18 6.80 9.11
N PHE A 79 -4.77 5.62 9.53
CA PHE A 79 -5.24 4.95 10.73
C PHE A 79 -4.10 4.82 11.74
N SER A 80 -4.46 4.70 13.01
CA SER A 80 -3.49 4.63 14.13
C SER A 80 -2.60 3.37 14.10
N ASP A 81 -2.91 2.41 13.25
CA ASP A 81 -2.12 1.20 12.99
C ASP A 81 -1.24 1.31 11.73
N GLU A 82 -0.95 2.55 11.31
CA GLU A 82 -0.11 2.90 10.16
C GLU A 82 -0.70 2.49 8.79
N ARG A 83 -1.90 1.94 8.75
CA ARG A 83 -2.61 1.70 7.48
C ARG A 83 -3.03 3.02 6.85
N MET A 84 -2.99 3.06 5.52
CA MET A 84 -3.52 4.15 4.72
C MET A 84 -4.54 3.62 3.72
N ARG A 85 -5.62 4.36 3.54
CA ARG A 85 -6.63 4.10 2.51
C ARG A 85 -6.75 5.33 1.63
N ALA A 86 -6.75 5.13 0.33
CA ALA A 86 -6.97 6.17 -0.66
C ALA A 86 -8.13 5.81 -1.58
N GLU A 87 -8.99 6.78 -1.89
CA GLU A 87 -10.09 6.63 -2.84
C GLU A 87 -9.75 7.34 -4.15
N ARG A 88 -10.10 6.71 -5.29
CA ARG A 88 -9.80 7.19 -6.65
C ARG A 88 -8.33 7.56 -6.83
N ILE A 89 -7.48 6.59 -6.56
CA ILE A 89 -6.03 6.77 -6.67
C ILE A 89 -5.57 6.77 -8.13
N GLN A 90 -4.68 7.71 -8.44
CA GLN A 90 -3.97 7.78 -9.71
C GLN A 90 -2.48 8.00 -9.43
N VAL A 91 -1.64 7.24 -10.11
CA VAL A 91 -0.19 7.31 -9.96
C VAL A 91 0.46 7.45 -11.33
N ILE A 92 1.37 8.39 -11.46
CA ILE A 92 2.13 8.63 -12.68
C ILE A 92 3.60 8.47 -12.34
N SER A 93 4.25 7.49 -12.95
CA SER A 93 5.70 7.33 -12.87
C SER A 93 6.38 8.20 -13.91
N LEU A 94 7.32 9.03 -13.47
CA LEU A 94 8.09 9.95 -14.30
C LEU A 94 9.59 9.62 -14.28
N ASP A 95 9.97 8.43 -13.84
CA ASP A 95 11.37 8.01 -13.82
C ASP A 95 12.01 8.22 -15.20
N PRO A 96 13.04 9.08 -15.31
CA PRO A 96 13.68 9.38 -16.60
C PRO A 96 14.35 8.17 -17.25
N ASN A 97 14.65 7.11 -16.50
CA ASN A 97 15.28 5.89 -16.97
C ASN A 97 14.28 4.81 -17.42
N SER A 98 12.99 5.06 -17.26
CA SER A 98 11.94 4.10 -17.62
C SER A 98 10.84 4.74 -18.47
N ALA A 99 10.02 3.90 -19.09
CA ALA A 99 8.84 4.38 -19.81
C ALA A 99 7.85 5.01 -18.83
N PRO A 100 7.31 6.21 -19.12
CA PRO A 100 6.25 6.79 -18.31
C PRO A 100 5.08 5.82 -18.16
N ALA A 101 4.68 5.56 -16.94
CA ALA A 101 3.58 4.67 -16.62
C ALA A 101 2.52 5.43 -15.82
N PHE A 102 1.28 5.10 -16.08
CA PHE A 102 0.10 5.59 -15.38
C PHE A 102 -0.62 4.40 -14.77
N ALA A 103 -1.01 4.52 -13.52
CA ALA A 103 -1.84 3.55 -12.82
C ALA A 103 -3.04 4.24 -12.18
N GLN A 104 -4.19 3.59 -12.19
CA GLN A 104 -5.38 4.05 -11.47
C GLN A 104 -6.14 2.88 -10.87
N ALA A 105 -6.87 3.16 -9.78
CA ALA A 105 -7.78 2.24 -9.13
C ALA A 105 -8.87 3.02 -8.40
N ASP A 106 -10.00 2.37 -8.10
CA ASP A 106 -11.07 2.98 -7.31
C ASP A 106 -10.66 3.16 -5.86
N GLU A 107 -9.91 2.21 -5.32
CA GLU A 107 -9.44 2.20 -3.94
C GLU A 107 -8.03 1.64 -3.86
N GLY A 108 -7.23 2.25 -3.00
CA GLY A 108 -5.89 1.75 -2.64
C GLY A 108 -5.74 1.65 -1.14
N TRP A 109 -5.16 0.56 -0.67
CA TRP A 109 -4.71 0.37 0.70
C TRP A 109 -3.21 0.23 0.73
N SER A 110 -2.61 0.79 1.75
CA SER A 110 -1.21 0.56 2.05
C SER A 110 -1.05 0.17 3.50
N ASN A 111 -0.24 -0.85 3.75
CA ASN A 111 0.28 -1.20 5.04
C ASN A 111 1.78 -0.88 5.07
N ASP A 112 2.41 -0.96 6.24
CA ASP A 112 3.87 -0.95 6.37
C ASP A 112 4.56 0.30 5.78
N GLY A 113 3.95 1.48 5.97
CA GLY A 113 4.57 2.73 5.54
C GLY A 113 4.78 2.85 4.01
N LEU A 114 3.89 2.27 3.20
CA LEU A 114 3.92 2.22 1.73
C LEU A 114 4.84 1.12 1.14
N GLU A 115 5.27 0.14 1.89
CA GLU A 115 6.03 -0.98 1.34
C GLU A 115 5.15 -1.90 0.49
N THR A 116 3.90 -2.11 0.94
CA THR A 116 2.90 -2.90 0.22
C THR A 116 1.70 -2.03 -0.14
N ILE A 117 1.23 -2.13 -1.37
CA ILE A 117 0.04 -1.46 -1.87
C ILE A 117 -0.93 -2.49 -2.43
N ASP A 118 -2.19 -2.43 -1.98
CA ASP A 118 -3.31 -3.19 -2.53
C ASP A 118 -4.25 -2.23 -3.26
N LEU A 119 -4.41 -2.45 -4.55
CA LEU A 119 -5.31 -1.68 -5.43
C LEU A 119 -6.55 -2.52 -5.74
N THR A 120 -7.72 -1.94 -5.66
CA THR A 120 -9.00 -2.62 -5.88
C THR A 120 -9.94 -1.75 -6.70
N GLY A 121 -10.71 -2.40 -7.56
CA GLY A 121 -11.71 -1.79 -8.44
C GLY A 121 -11.08 -1.12 -9.66
N HIS A 122 -11.44 -1.60 -10.83
CA HIS A 122 -11.06 -1.06 -12.13
C HIS A 122 -9.58 -0.70 -12.25
N VAL A 123 -8.72 -1.58 -11.72
CA VAL A 123 -7.27 -1.35 -11.76
C VAL A 123 -6.80 -1.34 -13.20
N LEU A 124 -6.24 -0.22 -13.61
CA LEU A 124 -5.67 -0.02 -14.93
C LEU A 124 -4.23 0.48 -14.78
N VAL A 125 -3.30 -0.22 -15.42
CA VAL A 125 -1.91 0.24 -15.54
C VAL A 125 -1.61 0.41 -17.03
N HIS A 126 -1.19 1.60 -17.41
CA HIS A 126 -0.86 1.93 -18.80
C HIS A 126 0.58 2.46 -18.87
N ARG A 127 1.41 1.81 -19.66
CA ARG A 127 2.75 2.25 -20.00
C ARG A 127 2.75 2.79 -21.43
N ARG A 128 3.22 4.00 -21.63
CA ARG A 128 3.37 4.60 -22.95
C ARG A 128 4.46 3.91 -23.76
N GLN A 129 4.40 4.11 -25.07
CA GLN A 129 5.50 3.71 -25.95
C GLN A 129 6.80 4.38 -25.49
N TYR A 130 7.88 3.60 -25.45
CA TYR A 130 9.19 4.08 -25.07
C TYR A 130 10.25 3.38 -25.93
N GLN A 131 11.06 4.16 -26.63
CA GLN A 131 12.02 3.63 -27.60
C GLN A 131 11.31 2.69 -28.62
N ASP A 132 11.80 1.47 -28.78
CA ASP A 132 11.23 0.45 -29.64
C ASP A 132 10.15 -0.44 -28.98
N GLN A 133 9.83 -0.18 -27.71
CA GLN A 133 8.81 -0.95 -26.99
C GLN A 133 7.42 -0.36 -27.23
N PRO A 134 6.46 -1.16 -27.69
CA PRO A 134 5.09 -0.70 -27.87
C PRO A 134 4.42 -0.36 -26.54
N PRO A 135 3.34 0.43 -26.59
CA PRO A 135 2.56 0.71 -25.40
C PRO A 135 1.98 -0.58 -24.83
N MET A 136 1.83 -0.63 -23.52
CA MET A 136 1.27 -1.78 -22.82
C MET A 136 0.19 -1.29 -21.85
N THR A 137 -0.94 -1.97 -21.87
CA THR A 137 -2.03 -1.75 -20.91
C THR A 137 -2.34 -3.05 -20.20
N PHE A 138 -2.62 -2.93 -18.93
CA PHE A 138 -2.93 -4.02 -18.04
C PHE A 138 -4.18 -3.65 -17.25
N THR A 139 -5.19 -4.52 -17.22
CA THR A 139 -6.44 -4.32 -16.49
C THR A 139 -6.79 -5.51 -15.63
N THR A 140 -7.22 -5.26 -14.40
CA THR A 140 -7.68 -6.27 -13.45
C THR A 140 -8.59 -5.64 -12.40
N GLU A 141 -9.25 -6.43 -11.56
CA GLU A 141 -10.05 -5.93 -10.45
C GLU A 141 -9.26 -5.76 -9.14
N HIS A 142 -8.14 -6.44 -9.01
CA HIS A 142 -7.30 -6.37 -7.81
C HIS A 142 -5.83 -6.51 -8.19
N LEU A 143 -4.94 -5.75 -7.52
CA LEU A 143 -3.51 -5.81 -7.73
C LEU A 143 -2.78 -5.52 -6.42
N THR A 144 -1.96 -6.45 -5.96
CA THR A 144 -1.01 -6.23 -4.86
C THR A 144 0.36 -5.89 -5.42
N GLY A 145 0.97 -4.84 -4.91
CA GLY A 145 2.32 -4.40 -5.27
C GLY A 145 3.23 -4.33 -4.06
N TRP A 146 4.42 -4.91 -4.16
CA TRP A 146 5.53 -4.74 -3.21
C TRP A 146 6.54 -3.78 -3.82
N LEU A 147 6.61 -2.56 -3.28
CA LEU A 147 7.38 -1.47 -3.87
C LEU A 147 8.87 -1.63 -3.70
N ASP A 148 9.32 -2.23 -2.61
CA ASP A 148 10.71 -2.55 -2.29
C ASP A 148 11.31 -3.56 -3.29
N THR A 149 10.57 -4.64 -3.56
CA THR A 149 10.98 -5.70 -4.48
C THR A 149 10.51 -5.48 -5.91
N GLN A 150 9.71 -4.45 -6.16
CA GLN A 150 9.10 -4.11 -7.45
C GLN A 150 8.34 -5.29 -8.06
N ARG A 151 7.64 -6.05 -7.24
CA ARG A 151 6.81 -7.18 -7.64
C ARG A 151 5.35 -6.80 -7.60
N PHE A 152 4.58 -7.35 -8.52
CA PHE A 152 3.15 -7.13 -8.64
C PHE A 152 2.46 -8.47 -8.83
N LYS A 153 1.38 -8.70 -8.09
CA LYS A 153 0.61 -9.92 -8.14
C LYS A 153 -0.88 -9.62 -8.20
N THR A 154 -1.59 -10.39 -8.99
CA THR A 154 -3.05 -10.49 -8.90
C THR A 154 -3.48 -11.94 -9.02
N ASP A 155 -4.50 -12.31 -8.28
CA ASP A 155 -5.20 -13.59 -8.40
C ASP A 155 -6.54 -13.44 -9.15
N SER A 156 -6.88 -12.19 -9.56
CA SER A 156 -8.05 -11.86 -10.36
C SER A 156 -7.78 -12.01 -11.86
N PRO A 157 -8.81 -12.21 -12.67
CA PRO A 157 -8.67 -12.21 -14.12
C PRO A 157 -7.94 -10.96 -14.60
N VAL A 158 -7.07 -11.13 -15.58
CA VAL A 158 -6.26 -10.06 -16.11
C VAL A 158 -6.28 -10.05 -17.63
N LYS A 159 -6.32 -8.83 -18.20
CA LYS A 159 -6.17 -8.59 -19.62
C LYS A 159 -4.97 -7.67 -19.85
N ILE A 160 -4.09 -8.09 -20.74
CA ILE A 160 -2.86 -7.37 -21.11
C ILE A 160 -2.91 -7.10 -22.61
N THR A 161 -2.72 -5.85 -22.99
CA THR A 161 -2.54 -5.47 -24.39
C THR A 161 -1.14 -4.89 -24.58
N ARG A 162 -0.42 -5.32 -25.61
CA ARG A 162 0.90 -4.81 -25.96
C ARG A 162 0.95 -4.50 -27.47
N GLY A 163 0.84 -3.22 -27.78
CA GLY A 163 0.65 -2.82 -29.17
C GLY A 163 -0.66 -3.37 -29.71
N ALA A 164 -0.57 -4.27 -30.70
CA ALA A 164 -1.73 -4.98 -31.27
C ALA A 164 -1.98 -6.34 -30.60
N ASP A 165 -1.03 -6.87 -29.84
CA ASP A 165 -1.15 -8.18 -29.21
C ASP A 165 -1.99 -8.11 -27.95
N GLU A 166 -2.79 -9.15 -27.71
CA GLU A 166 -3.64 -9.28 -26.55
C GLU A 166 -3.38 -10.61 -25.86
N THR A 167 -3.27 -10.58 -24.55
CA THR A 167 -3.14 -11.76 -23.69
C THR A 167 -4.07 -11.62 -22.51
N SER A 168 -4.80 -12.67 -22.18
CA SER A 168 -5.63 -12.75 -20.99
C SER A 168 -5.26 -13.97 -20.15
N SER A 169 -5.49 -13.85 -18.85
CA SER A 169 -5.34 -14.94 -17.90
C SER A 169 -6.49 -14.91 -16.91
N GLN A 170 -7.02 -16.07 -16.53
CA GLN A 170 -8.19 -16.16 -15.66
C GLN A 170 -7.84 -16.19 -14.18
N ASN A 171 -6.67 -16.70 -13.84
CA ASN A 171 -6.24 -16.86 -12.44
C ASN A 171 -5.11 -15.88 -12.06
N GLY A 172 -4.96 -14.82 -12.82
CA GLY A 172 -4.06 -13.72 -12.48
C GLY A 172 -2.64 -13.85 -13.01
N LEU A 173 -1.75 -13.08 -12.41
CA LEU A 173 -0.34 -13.01 -12.79
C LEU A 173 0.57 -12.69 -11.60
N LEU A 174 1.85 -12.97 -11.80
CA LEU A 174 2.96 -12.42 -11.05
C LEU A 174 3.92 -11.73 -12.02
N TYR A 175 4.24 -10.46 -11.74
CA TYR A 175 5.21 -9.71 -12.51
C TYR A 175 6.34 -9.24 -11.61
N ASP A 176 7.57 -9.54 -11.98
CA ASP A 176 8.79 -9.05 -11.36
C ASP A 176 9.44 -8.02 -12.29
N ASN A 177 9.44 -6.75 -11.87
CA ASN A 177 9.95 -5.65 -12.68
C ASN A 177 11.49 -5.60 -12.73
N VAL A 178 12.17 -6.23 -11.78
CA VAL A 178 13.65 -6.29 -11.76
C VAL A 178 14.15 -7.29 -12.76
N THR A 179 13.61 -8.52 -12.72
CA THR A 179 13.96 -9.60 -13.65
C THR A 179 13.19 -9.51 -14.96
N ARG A 180 12.12 -8.69 -15.01
CA ARG A 180 11.20 -8.54 -16.15
C ARG A 180 10.51 -9.85 -16.55
N VAL A 181 10.32 -10.73 -15.58
CA VAL A 181 9.60 -11.99 -15.75
C VAL A 181 8.12 -11.76 -15.46
N LEU A 182 7.27 -12.23 -16.38
CA LEU A 182 5.83 -12.25 -16.26
C LEU A 182 5.36 -13.69 -16.25
N GLU A 183 4.73 -14.11 -15.17
CA GLU A 183 4.08 -15.41 -15.03
C GLU A 183 2.56 -15.22 -15.08
N LEU A 184 1.88 -16.02 -15.88
CA LEU A 184 0.42 -16.01 -16.02
C LEU A 184 -0.16 -17.32 -15.52
N TYR A 185 -1.25 -17.26 -14.77
CA TYR A 185 -1.84 -18.42 -14.09
C TYR A 185 -3.23 -18.77 -14.63
N GLY A 186 -3.44 -20.05 -14.97
CA GLY A 186 -4.72 -20.62 -15.39
C GLY A 186 -5.30 -19.99 -16.65
N GLY A 187 -5.85 -20.80 -17.55
CA GLY A 187 -6.63 -20.35 -18.69
C GLY A 187 -6.03 -19.18 -19.48
N VAL A 188 -4.76 -19.31 -19.91
CA VAL A 188 -4.09 -18.23 -20.67
C VAL A 188 -4.48 -18.30 -22.12
N GLU A 189 -4.99 -17.18 -22.65
CA GLU A 189 -5.28 -17.01 -24.06
C GLU A 189 -4.46 -15.82 -24.61
N SER A 190 -3.79 -16.03 -25.75
CA SER A 190 -2.96 -14.99 -26.36
C SER A 190 -3.24 -14.90 -27.86
N VAL A 191 -3.46 -13.69 -28.34
CA VAL A 191 -3.63 -13.36 -29.75
C VAL A 191 -2.48 -12.49 -30.19
N PHE A 192 -1.67 -12.99 -31.10
CA PHE A 192 -0.51 -12.29 -31.64
C PHE A 192 -0.77 -11.85 -33.08
N HIS A 193 -0.41 -10.60 -33.38
CA HIS A 193 -0.55 -10.05 -34.73
C HIS A 193 0.76 -10.24 -35.51
N PRO A 194 0.70 -10.61 -36.81
CA PRO A 194 1.90 -10.91 -37.61
C PRO A 194 2.94 -9.78 -37.66
N GLN A 195 2.52 -8.53 -37.47
CA GLN A 195 3.43 -7.38 -37.48
C GLN A 195 4.34 -7.33 -36.24
N SER A 196 3.94 -7.95 -35.12
CA SER A 196 4.73 -8.03 -33.91
C SER A 196 5.99 -8.87 -34.10
N PHE A 197 5.93 -9.89 -34.96
CA PHE A 197 7.07 -10.80 -35.25
C PHE A 197 8.10 -10.16 -36.17
N ARG A 198 7.69 -9.30 -37.12
CA ARG A 198 8.64 -8.69 -38.07
C ARG A 198 9.59 -7.68 -37.42
N LYS A 199 9.19 -7.09 -36.27
CA LYS A 199 10.03 -6.10 -35.59
C LYS A 199 11.03 -6.76 -34.63
N ALA A 200 10.78 -7.99 -34.19
CA ALA A 200 11.67 -8.76 -33.32
C ALA A 200 12.93 -9.29 -34.10
N ASP A 201 12.75 -9.65 -35.36
CA ASP A 201 13.87 -10.15 -36.20
C ASP A 201 14.88 -9.07 -36.62
N SER A 202 14.55 -7.78 -36.46
CA SER A 202 15.45 -6.67 -36.80
C SER A 202 16.21 -6.10 -35.60
N ALA A 203 15.88 -6.53 -34.36
CA ALA A 203 16.61 -6.19 -33.14
C ALA A 203 17.45 -7.40 -32.73
N ALA A 204 18.76 -7.20 -32.51
CA ALA A 204 19.67 -8.21 -32.01
C ALA A 204 19.12 -8.92 -30.74
N PRO A 205 19.56 -10.14 -30.44
CA PRO A 205 18.81 -11.05 -29.55
C PRO A 205 18.64 -10.48 -28.17
N ALA A 206 17.42 -10.09 -27.87
CA ALA A 206 16.96 -9.85 -26.50
C ALA A 206 16.80 -11.21 -25.83
N GLU A 207 17.53 -11.41 -24.76
CA GLU A 207 17.46 -12.59 -23.92
C GLU A 207 16.00 -12.94 -23.55
N ALA A 208 15.68 -14.15 -23.92
CA ALA A 208 14.77 -15.11 -23.33
C ALA A 208 13.46 -14.59 -22.72
N VAL A 209 12.45 -14.52 -23.56
CA VAL A 209 11.10 -14.93 -23.18
C VAL A 209 11.11 -16.44 -23.03
N GLN A 210 11.11 -16.95 -21.84
CA GLN A 210 10.79 -18.31 -21.41
C GLN A 210 10.24 -18.18 -20.00
N THR A 211 9.15 -18.75 -19.64
CA THR A 211 8.61 -20.07 -19.86
C THR A 211 7.11 -19.99 -19.61
N VAL A 212 6.31 -20.32 -20.58
CA VAL A 212 4.92 -20.74 -20.32
C VAL A 212 5.00 -22.13 -19.69
N GLN A 213 5.00 -22.22 -18.39
CA GLN A 213 4.72 -23.48 -17.73
C GLN A 213 3.21 -23.66 -17.70
N THR A 214 2.70 -24.36 -18.72
CA THR A 214 1.41 -25.02 -18.67
C THR A 214 1.54 -26.16 -17.68
N THR A 215 1.22 -25.92 -16.41
CA THR A 215 0.91 -27.02 -15.48
C THR A 215 -0.47 -27.55 -15.88
N ALA A 216 -0.49 -28.38 -16.93
CA ALA A 216 -1.59 -29.30 -17.14
C ALA A 216 -1.53 -30.32 -15.99
N THR A 217 -2.52 -30.29 -15.13
CA THR A 217 -2.78 -31.28 -14.11
C THR A 217 -2.94 -32.63 -14.77
N ALA A 218 -1.88 -33.45 -14.75
CA ALA A 218 -1.95 -34.87 -15.00
C ALA A 218 -2.16 -35.59 -13.66
N GLU A 219 -3.35 -35.47 -13.11
CA GLU A 219 -3.84 -36.34 -12.02
C GLU A 219 -5.19 -36.93 -12.39
N SER A 220 -5.16 -37.95 -13.23
CA SER A 220 -6.21 -39.00 -13.24
C SER A 220 -5.83 -40.09 -14.25
N GLU A 221 -4.85 -40.90 -13.93
CA GLU A 221 -4.72 -42.25 -14.50
C GLU A 221 -3.65 -43.04 -13.74
N THR A 222 -3.91 -43.35 -12.48
CA THR A 222 -3.24 -44.49 -11.81
C THR A 222 -4.15 -45.01 -10.70
N SER A 223 -5.27 -45.57 -11.08
CA SER A 223 -6.11 -46.41 -10.20
C SER A 223 -6.95 -47.44 -10.98
N ALA A 224 -6.38 -48.05 -12.01
CA ALA A 224 -7.08 -49.11 -12.73
C ALA A 224 -6.17 -50.30 -13.17
N GLU A 225 -4.99 -50.47 -12.57
CA GLU A 225 -4.08 -51.56 -12.97
C GLU A 225 -3.62 -52.43 -11.80
N THR A 226 -4.39 -52.55 -10.69
CA THR A 226 -4.04 -53.49 -9.61
C THR A 226 -5.18 -54.43 -9.19
N ALA A 227 -6.14 -54.69 -10.07
CA ALA A 227 -7.23 -55.61 -9.78
C ALA A 227 -7.35 -56.70 -10.86
N ARG A 228 -6.23 -57.22 -11.35
CA ARG A 228 -6.25 -58.40 -12.25
C ARG A 228 -4.99 -59.25 -12.17
N ARG A 229 -4.61 -59.62 -10.96
CA ARG A 229 -3.73 -60.79 -10.70
C ARG A 229 -3.83 -61.17 -9.23
N GLU A 230 -4.87 -61.89 -8.89
CA GLU A 230 -4.92 -63.06 -8.00
C GLU A 230 -6.21 -63.81 -8.25
#